data_40763b5e597743ac45217890e1c8493b
#
_entry.id   40763b5e597743ac45217890e1c8493b
#
_cell.length_a   1.000
_cell.length_b   1.000
_cell.length_c   1.000
_cell.angle_alpha   90.00
_cell.angle_beta   90.00
_cell.angle_gamma   90.00
#
_symmetry.space_group_name_H-M   'P 1'
#
loop_
_entity.id
_entity.type
_entity.pdbx_description
1 polymer ?
#
loop_
_entity_poly.entity_id
_entity_poly.type
_entity_poly.pdbx_seq_one_letter_code
_entity_poly.pdbx_strand_id
1 'polypeptide(L)'
;MNTVINTCLSHFLLIVPITVAGEIIPVSSQDEFDMAHDTAAANDTIMWNDGTYRNIIMDIDNSNLYITAETRGRVLFTGSSRVLVDGDFVTLDGFQFLDGNIGTNHVISITGSNNVFTQLNIKGYTCHKYFIVREQSQFCDITYCNFENRLNLDDQNILSILVDNDQPGFHKIQHCSFKNFDGTGNDLGIEPIRIGVSSQANFNSRSTVEYCYLTQCNGDGEIISSKASQNIYRHNTFEDNPRSELVLRHGSENIVYGNFFINGKGGVRVREGRDHYIYNNYFYRLRDRAILLQNEDADPLININIAFNTVVDCTAVALSESGNDKPSNVTLANNIFTDPDNNLFSLATGEETWLGNIAFGNMGINSPSEGITNIDPLLTDENGGTLLGLDSNSPAINAAVSGYPSLPNYEGIDSIDTEIERDLMDQVRPTADFEKDLGSNEHPHNIAIQPIATEENTGPDYDSDSSTSVQETTFSTTPINKLKSTISLDYLTLDANSEGPSKLELHIITIDSQLVQQSLHQINSTTSLSLDIRDLPSGHYFIKALRQQEGRELSQQTVRFFKG
;
A
#
# COMPACT_ATOMS: atom_id res chain seq x y z
N MET A 1 -80.12 2.09 -6.73
CA MET A 1 -78.85 1.75 -7.42
C MET A 1 -77.79 1.79 -6.38
N ASN A 2 -77.44 0.66 -5.75
CA ASN A 2 -76.45 0.55 -4.70
C ASN A 2 -75.13 0.09 -5.33
N THR A 3 -74.13 0.90 -5.29
CA THR A 3 -72.74 0.57 -5.73
C THR A 3 -71.97 0.03 -4.53
N VAL A 4 -71.70 -1.28 -4.57
CA VAL A 4 -70.79 -1.93 -3.59
C VAL A 4 -69.34 -1.68 -4.01
N ILE A 5 -68.58 -1.02 -3.16
CA ILE A 5 -67.15 -0.87 -3.32
C ILE A 5 -66.47 -2.06 -2.63
N ASN A 6 -65.89 -2.97 -3.42
CA ASN A 6 -65.05 -4.05 -2.93
C ASN A 6 -63.64 -3.49 -2.68
N THR A 7 -63.25 -3.38 -1.41
CA THR A 7 -61.88 -3.04 -1.01
C THR A 7 -61.07 -4.33 -0.93
N CYS A 8 -60.20 -4.58 -1.91
CA CYS A 8 -59.18 -5.63 -1.85
C CYS A 8 -58.05 -5.20 -0.92
N LEU A 9 -57.98 -5.80 0.27
CA LEU A 9 -56.85 -5.67 1.18
C LEU A 9 -55.72 -6.62 0.71
N SER A 10 -54.74 -6.11 -0.05
CA SER A 10 -53.52 -6.87 -0.35
C SER A 10 -52.61 -6.83 0.88
N HIS A 11 -52.47 -8.00 1.52
CA HIS A 11 -51.46 -8.19 2.56
C HIS A 11 -50.10 -8.24 1.89
N PHE A 12 -49.33 -7.16 2.01
CA PHE A 12 -47.88 -7.17 1.74
C PHE A 12 -47.22 -7.91 2.92
N LEU A 13 -46.77 -9.12 2.68
CA LEU A 13 -45.88 -9.82 3.60
C LEU A 13 -44.52 -9.15 3.49
N LEU A 14 -44.19 -8.31 4.46
CA LEU A 14 -42.84 -7.74 4.59
C LEU A 14 -41.94 -8.91 5.04
N ILE A 15 -41.24 -9.55 4.11
CA ILE A 15 -40.15 -10.45 4.44
C ILE A 15 -38.99 -9.53 4.86
N VAL A 16 -38.83 -9.30 6.16
CA VAL A 16 -37.63 -8.74 6.72
C VAL A 16 -36.57 -9.85 6.63
N PRO A 17 -35.48 -9.67 5.90
CA PRO A 17 -34.39 -10.65 5.94
C PRO A 17 -33.85 -10.66 7.38
N ILE A 18 -34.04 -11.79 8.06
CA ILE A 18 -33.36 -12.07 9.32
C ILE A 18 -31.92 -12.33 8.92
N THR A 19 -31.04 -11.37 9.11
CA THR A 19 -29.59 -11.61 9.07
C THR A 19 -29.27 -12.47 10.29
N VAL A 20 -29.16 -13.77 10.07
CA VAL A 20 -28.61 -14.68 11.10
C VAL A 20 -27.15 -14.31 11.24
N ALA A 21 -26.71 -13.93 12.45
CA ALA A 21 -25.30 -13.82 12.75
C ALA A 21 -24.66 -15.19 12.49
N GLY A 22 -23.53 -15.23 11.75
CA GLY A 22 -22.85 -16.48 11.46
C GLY A 22 -22.42 -17.21 12.74
N GLU A 23 -22.38 -18.52 12.69
CA GLU A 23 -21.86 -19.34 13.79
C GLU A 23 -20.33 -19.25 13.85
N ILE A 24 -19.77 -19.32 15.06
CA ILE A 24 -18.32 -19.47 15.25
C ILE A 24 -18.04 -20.95 15.51
N ILE A 25 -17.28 -21.57 14.61
CA ILE A 25 -16.94 -23.00 14.64
C ILE A 25 -15.45 -23.11 15.00
N PRO A 26 -15.09 -23.44 16.25
CA PRO A 26 -13.70 -23.59 16.64
C PRO A 26 -13.10 -24.89 16.11
N VAL A 27 -11.84 -24.84 15.65
CA VAL A 27 -11.12 -25.99 15.10
C VAL A 27 -9.67 -26.05 15.60
N SER A 28 -9.10 -27.26 15.73
CA SER A 28 -7.74 -27.53 16.21
C SER A 28 -7.02 -28.64 15.42
N SER A 29 -7.59 -29.09 14.32
CA SER A 29 -7.01 -30.15 13.49
C SER A 29 -7.49 -30.03 12.04
N GLN A 30 -6.81 -30.76 11.13
CA GLN A 30 -7.26 -30.86 9.73
C GLN A 30 -8.68 -31.42 9.64
N ASP A 31 -8.95 -32.54 10.35
CA ASP A 31 -10.26 -33.21 10.29
C ASP A 31 -11.37 -32.31 10.82
N GLU A 32 -11.11 -31.50 11.86
CA GLU A 32 -12.09 -30.53 12.39
C GLU A 32 -12.30 -29.37 11.40
N PHE A 33 -11.25 -28.88 10.74
CA PHE A 33 -11.36 -27.88 9.72
C PHE A 33 -12.20 -28.38 8.53
N ASP A 34 -11.89 -29.56 8.01
CA ASP A 34 -12.61 -30.15 6.87
C ASP A 34 -14.11 -30.32 7.20
N MET A 35 -14.42 -30.80 8.41
CA MET A 35 -15.80 -30.97 8.87
C MET A 35 -16.52 -29.62 9.05
N ALA A 36 -15.82 -28.62 9.60
CA ALA A 36 -16.37 -27.27 9.76
C ALA A 36 -16.63 -26.63 8.39
N HIS A 37 -15.67 -26.75 7.46
CA HIS A 37 -15.81 -26.23 6.11
C HIS A 37 -16.98 -26.89 5.35
N ASP A 38 -17.11 -28.21 5.43
CA ASP A 38 -18.20 -28.96 4.77
C ASP A 38 -19.61 -28.57 5.28
N THR A 39 -19.71 -28.08 6.51
CA THR A 39 -20.99 -27.77 7.18
C THR A 39 -21.25 -26.28 7.35
N ALA A 40 -20.25 -25.43 7.16
CA ALA A 40 -20.38 -23.99 7.35
C ALA A 40 -21.40 -23.37 6.38
N ALA A 41 -22.26 -22.52 6.91
CA ALA A 41 -23.15 -21.66 6.14
C ALA A 41 -22.45 -20.34 5.77
N ALA A 42 -23.03 -19.64 4.81
CA ALA A 42 -22.56 -18.30 4.46
C ALA A 42 -22.57 -17.36 5.67
N ASN A 43 -21.49 -16.62 5.87
CA ASN A 43 -21.17 -15.75 6.99
C ASN A 43 -20.77 -16.46 8.31
N ASP A 44 -20.58 -17.76 8.30
CA ASP A 44 -19.98 -18.45 9.45
C ASP A 44 -18.49 -18.13 9.57
N THR A 45 -18.00 -18.28 10.79
CA THR A 45 -16.59 -18.09 11.15
C THR A 45 -15.98 -19.45 11.51
N ILE A 46 -14.97 -19.89 10.77
CA ILE A 46 -14.12 -21.02 11.19
C ILE A 46 -12.92 -20.44 11.94
N MET A 47 -12.86 -20.73 13.24
CA MET A 47 -11.86 -20.16 14.13
C MET A 47 -10.84 -21.21 14.58
N TRP A 48 -9.60 -21.08 14.13
CA TRP A 48 -8.50 -21.90 14.62
C TRP A 48 -8.11 -21.50 16.05
N ASN A 49 -8.14 -22.45 16.97
CA ASN A 49 -7.68 -22.23 18.34
C ASN A 49 -6.17 -21.97 18.36
N ASP A 50 -5.69 -21.23 19.36
CA ASP A 50 -4.27 -20.93 19.51
C ASP A 50 -3.42 -22.22 19.54
N GLY A 51 -2.34 -22.26 18.77
CA GLY A 51 -1.51 -23.46 18.68
C GLY A 51 -0.55 -23.48 17.50
N THR A 52 0.24 -24.55 17.43
CA THR A 52 1.12 -24.83 16.31
C THR A 52 0.63 -26.06 15.56
N TYR A 53 0.36 -25.90 14.28
CA TYR A 53 -0.22 -26.92 13.43
C TYR A 53 0.74 -27.27 12.29
N ARG A 54 0.81 -28.54 11.95
CA ARG A 54 1.75 -29.02 10.96
C ARG A 54 1.05 -29.77 9.84
N ASN A 55 1.45 -29.47 8.60
CA ASN A 55 0.94 -30.12 7.38
C ASN A 55 -0.56 -29.90 7.16
N ILE A 56 -1.06 -28.71 7.47
CA ILE A 56 -2.45 -28.34 7.25
C ILE A 56 -2.65 -27.90 5.79
N ILE A 57 -3.70 -28.36 5.16
CA ILE A 57 -4.15 -27.89 3.84
C ILE A 57 -5.56 -27.34 4.00
N MET A 58 -5.67 -26.02 3.99
CA MET A 58 -6.99 -25.37 3.95
C MET A 58 -7.40 -25.25 2.47
N ASP A 59 -8.35 -26.09 2.06
CA ASP A 59 -8.96 -26.04 0.73
C ASP A 59 -10.36 -25.40 0.89
N ILE A 60 -10.48 -24.16 0.40
CA ILE A 60 -11.63 -23.29 0.70
C ILE A 60 -12.36 -23.01 -0.61
N ASP A 61 -13.36 -23.84 -0.91
CA ASP A 61 -14.24 -23.70 -2.09
C ASP A 61 -15.62 -23.11 -1.74
N ASN A 62 -15.97 -23.04 -0.45
CA ASN A 62 -17.15 -22.34 0.03
C ASN A 62 -16.95 -20.83 0.04
N SER A 63 -17.97 -20.09 -0.35
CA SER A 63 -17.98 -18.62 -0.39
C SER A 63 -18.58 -18.00 0.87
N ASN A 64 -18.26 -16.71 1.12
CA ASN A 64 -18.76 -15.93 2.25
C ASN A 64 -18.37 -16.51 3.61
N LEU A 65 -17.10 -16.90 3.78
CA LEU A 65 -16.57 -17.43 5.03
C LEU A 65 -15.53 -16.46 5.65
N TYR A 66 -15.54 -16.38 6.98
CA TYR A 66 -14.48 -15.75 7.75
C TYR A 66 -13.64 -16.83 8.45
N ILE A 67 -12.38 -16.96 8.05
CA ILE A 67 -11.45 -17.95 8.60
C ILE A 67 -10.37 -17.19 9.38
N THR A 68 -10.31 -17.42 10.69
CA THR A 68 -9.47 -16.59 11.57
C THR A 68 -8.74 -17.40 12.63
N ALA A 69 -7.67 -16.81 13.15
CA ALA A 69 -7.04 -17.25 14.37
C ALA A 69 -7.88 -16.82 15.61
N GLU A 70 -7.95 -17.63 16.66
CA GLU A 70 -8.54 -17.25 17.94
C GLU A 70 -7.85 -15.99 18.49
N THR A 71 -6.54 -15.97 18.46
CA THR A 71 -5.72 -14.78 18.75
C THR A 71 -4.79 -14.57 17.55
N ARG A 72 -4.82 -13.39 16.93
CA ARG A 72 -3.91 -13.06 15.83
C ARG A 72 -2.46 -13.33 16.21
N GLY A 73 -1.73 -13.99 15.31
CA GLY A 73 -0.33 -14.35 15.53
C GLY A 73 -0.09 -15.52 16.48
N ARG A 74 -1.12 -16.15 17.04
CA ARG A 74 -0.97 -17.31 17.92
C ARG A 74 -1.31 -18.65 17.26
N VAL A 75 -1.80 -18.62 16.03
CA VAL A 75 -2.02 -19.80 15.20
C VAL A 75 -0.87 -19.89 14.19
N LEU A 76 0.00 -20.87 14.38
CA LEU A 76 1.21 -21.08 13.59
C LEU A 76 1.06 -22.33 12.71
N PHE A 77 1.21 -22.16 11.40
CA PHE A 77 1.25 -23.24 10.42
C PHE A 77 2.68 -23.49 9.98
N THR A 78 3.09 -24.75 9.96
CA THR A 78 4.44 -25.17 9.56
C THR A 78 4.41 -26.48 8.76
N GLY A 79 5.57 -27.00 8.37
CA GLY A 79 5.68 -28.23 7.58
C GLY A 79 5.19 -28.00 6.15
N SER A 80 4.24 -28.82 5.68
CA SER A 80 3.66 -28.69 4.33
C SER A 80 2.35 -27.88 4.30
N SER A 81 2.14 -27.01 5.28
CA SER A 81 0.89 -26.23 5.38
C SER A 81 0.76 -25.21 4.26
N ARG A 82 -0.45 -25.10 3.72
CA ARG A 82 -0.81 -24.18 2.62
C ARG A 82 -2.31 -23.92 2.57
N VAL A 83 -2.71 -22.90 1.81
CA VAL A 83 -4.10 -22.48 1.62
C VAL A 83 -4.41 -22.41 0.12
N LEU A 84 -5.56 -22.95 -0.26
CA LEU A 84 -6.18 -22.83 -1.58
C LEU A 84 -7.54 -22.14 -1.39
N VAL A 85 -7.81 -21.09 -2.15
CA VAL A 85 -9.04 -20.31 -2.03
C VAL A 85 -9.70 -20.21 -3.40
N ASP A 86 -10.70 -21.04 -3.60
CA ASP A 86 -11.53 -21.06 -4.80
C ASP A 86 -12.88 -20.37 -4.56
N GLY A 87 -13.28 -20.23 -3.29
CA GLY A 87 -14.49 -19.49 -2.89
C GLY A 87 -14.36 -17.98 -3.03
N ASP A 88 -15.50 -17.31 -3.22
CA ASP A 88 -15.60 -15.85 -3.26
C ASP A 88 -15.95 -15.28 -1.89
N PHE A 89 -15.59 -14.02 -1.62
CA PHE A 89 -15.90 -13.32 -0.36
C PHE A 89 -15.37 -14.06 0.88
N VAL A 90 -14.20 -14.65 0.78
CA VAL A 90 -13.50 -15.31 1.90
C VAL A 90 -12.54 -14.29 2.55
N THR A 91 -12.57 -14.26 3.87
CA THR A 91 -11.56 -13.53 4.65
C THR A 91 -10.65 -14.51 5.39
N LEU A 92 -9.33 -14.35 5.23
CA LEU A 92 -8.31 -15.09 5.96
C LEU A 92 -7.54 -14.12 6.86
N ASP A 93 -7.60 -14.31 8.20
CA ASP A 93 -7.12 -13.31 9.17
C ASP A 93 -6.25 -13.91 10.29
N GLY A 94 -5.06 -13.30 10.51
CA GLY A 94 -4.32 -13.43 11.76
C GLY A 94 -3.39 -14.64 11.88
N PHE A 95 -3.02 -15.30 10.78
CA PHE A 95 -2.21 -16.52 10.78
C PHE A 95 -0.73 -16.27 10.56
N GLN A 96 0.10 -17.15 11.12
CA GLN A 96 1.51 -17.22 10.80
C GLN A 96 1.83 -18.53 10.03
N PHE A 97 2.58 -18.42 8.94
CA PHE A 97 3.15 -19.53 8.18
C PHE A 97 4.67 -19.46 8.34
N LEU A 98 5.23 -20.33 9.17
CA LEU A 98 6.64 -20.27 9.56
C LEU A 98 7.40 -21.56 9.22
N ASP A 99 8.60 -21.39 8.65
CA ASP A 99 9.60 -22.44 8.46
C ASP A 99 9.07 -23.74 7.81
N GLY A 100 8.16 -23.59 6.86
CA GLY A 100 7.55 -24.70 6.15
C GLY A 100 8.32 -25.12 4.88
N ASN A 101 7.93 -26.29 4.35
CA ASN A 101 8.45 -26.77 3.07
C ASN A 101 7.33 -27.45 2.28
N ILE A 102 6.95 -26.82 1.17
CA ILE A 102 5.91 -27.30 0.25
C ILE A 102 6.43 -27.52 -1.18
N GLY A 103 7.76 -27.53 -1.33
CA GLY A 103 8.43 -27.77 -2.61
C GLY A 103 8.03 -26.75 -3.68
N THR A 104 7.40 -27.23 -4.75
CA THR A 104 6.96 -26.38 -5.89
C THR A 104 5.52 -25.86 -5.77
N ASN A 105 4.90 -25.98 -4.59
CA ASN A 105 3.57 -25.40 -4.35
C ASN A 105 3.67 -23.95 -3.89
N HIS A 106 2.52 -23.29 -3.77
CA HIS A 106 2.35 -21.94 -3.23
C HIS A 106 1.84 -22.02 -1.80
N VAL A 107 2.25 -21.09 -0.93
CA VAL A 107 1.71 -21.03 0.44
C VAL A 107 0.23 -20.64 0.38
N ILE A 108 -0.10 -19.61 -0.41
CA ILE A 108 -1.50 -19.21 -0.66
C ILE A 108 -1.73 -19.10 -2.17
N SER A 109 -2.76 -19.78 -2.66
CA SER A 109 -3.19 -19.75 -4.07
C SER A 109 -4.68 -19.41 -4.17
N ILE A 110 -5.03 -18.45 -5.01
CA ILE A 110 -6.37 -17.86 -5.09
C ILE A 110 -6.89 -17.92 -6.51
N THR A 111 -8.10 -18.46 -6.67
CA THR A 111 -8.89 -18.45 -7.90
C THR A 111 -10.21 -17.71 -7.73
N GLY A 112 -10.73 -17.61 -6.48
CA GLY A 112 -11.93 -16.86 -6.15
C GLY A 112 -11.73 -15.35 -6.13
N SER A 113 -12.82 -14.60 -6.06
CA SER A 113 -12.87 -13.14 -6.13
C SER A 113 -13.41 -12.51 -4.84
N ASN A 114 -13.18 -11.19 -4.65
CA ASN A 114 -13.63 -10.43 -3.49
C ASN A 114 -13.09 -10.97 -2.16
N ASN A 115 -11.91 -11.56 -2.17
CA ASN A 115 -11.28 -12.18 -1.01
C ASN A 115 -10.38 -11.20 -0.27
N VAL A 116 -10.31 -11.32 1.07
CA VAL A 116 -9.47 -10.48 1.93
C VAL A 116 -8.47 -11.35 2.69
N PHE A 117 -7.20 -11.01 2.56
CA PHE A 117 -6.08 -11.64 3.25
C PHE A 117 -5.44 -10.59 4.15
N THR A 118 -5.57 -10.75 5.44
CA THR A 118 -5.14 -9.71 6.38
C THR A 118 -4.40 -10.27 7.58
N GLN A 119 -3.45 -9.49 8.10
CA GLN A 119 -2.71 -9.86 9.31
C GLN A 119 -1.99 -11.21 9.18
N LEU A 120 -1.45 -11.51 8.00
CA LEU A 120 -0.72 -12.75 7.76
C LEU A 120 0.79 -12.52 7.86
N ASN A 121 1.50 -13.45 8.49
CA ASN A 121 2.96 -13.48 8.50
C ASN A 121 3.46 -14.73 7.79
N ILE A 122 4.16 -14.57 6.66
CA ILE A 122 4.73 -15.68 5.89
C ILE A 122 6.25 -15.53 5.87
N LYS A 123 6.95 -16.43 6.56
CA LYS A 123 8.40 -16.32 6.76
C LYS A 123 9.08 -17.69 6.71
N GLY A 124 10.25 -17.75 6.07
CA GLY A 124 11.11 -18.92 6.14
C GLY A 124 10.59 -20.16 5.43
N TYR A 125 9.71 -20.02 4.42
CA TYR A 125 9.21 -21.16 3.65
C TYR A 125 10.13 -21.52 2.48
N THR A 126 10.29 -22.84 2.26
CA THR A 126 10.74 -23.41 0.99
C THR A 126 9.52 -23.68 0.13
N CYS A 127 9.29 -22.89 -0.90
CA CYS A 127 8.09 -22.96 -1.73
C CYS A 127 8.34 -22.31 -3.10
N HIS A 128 7.41 -22.51 -4.03
CA HIS A 128 7.45 -21.83 -5.32
C HIS A 128 7.19 -20.33 -5.17
N LYS A 129 6.06 -19.97 -4.54
CA LYS A 129 5.71 -18.58 -4.20
C LYS A 129 5.04 -18.52 -2.82
N TYR A 130 5.14 -17.38 -2.17
CA TYR A 130 4.35 -17.15 -0.97
C TYR A 130 2.88 -16.94 -1.33
N PHE A 131 2.62 -16.19 -2.39
CA PHE A 131 1.27 -15.78 -2.74
C PHE A 131 1.08 -15.76 -4.26
N ILE A 132 -0.04 -16.31 -4.75
CA ILE A 132 -0.43 -16.18 -6.15
C ILE A 132 -1.92 -15.92 -6.29
N VAL A 133 -2.26 -14.85 -7.00
CA VAL A 133 -3.61 -14.54 -7.45
C VAL A 133 -3.71 -14.92 -8.92
N ARG A 134 -4.65 -15.81 -9.24
CA ARG A 134 -4.83 -16.31 -10.60
C ARG A 134 -5.61 -15.31 -11.47
N GLU A 135 -5.47 -15.46 -12.78
CA GLU A 135 -6.01 -14.54 -13.77
C GLU A 135 -7.53 -14.33 -13.70
N GLN A 136 -8.29 -15.32 -13.27
CA GLN A 136 -9.75 -15.23 -13.15
C GLN A 136 -10.22 -14.47 -11.89
N SER A 137 -9.34 -14.25 -10.93
CA SER A 137 -9.68 -13.56 -9.68
C SER A 137 -9.82 -12.06 -9.88
N GLN A 138 -10.75 -11.46 -9.14
CA GLN A 138 -10.96 -10.01 -9.10
C GLN A 138 -11.14 -9.51 -7.66
N PHE A 139 -10.83 -8.25 -7.41
CA PHE A 139 -11.10 -7.56 -6.15
C PHE A 139 -10.56 -8.29 -4.90
N CYS A 140 -9.34 -8.82 -4.97
CA CYS A 140 -8.69 -9.39 -3.80
C CYS A 140 -7.86 -8.33 -3.08
N ASP A 141 -8.06 -8.21 -1.76
CA ASP A 141 -7.32 -7.30 -0.90
C ASP A 141 -6.31 -8.07 -0.04
N ILE A 142 -5.04 -7.70 -0.15
CA ILE A 142 -3.92 -8.25 0.64
C ILE A 142 -3.43 -7.12 1.54
N THR A 143 -3.73 -7.17 2.84
CA THR A 143 -3.54 -6.02 3.72
C THR A 143 -2.83 -6.41 5.01
N TYR A 144 -1.93 -5.55 5.49
CA TYR A 144 -1.22 -5.78 6.76
C TYR A 144 -0.56 -7.16 6.84
N CYS A 145 0.04 -7.62 5.75
CA CYS A 145 0.74 -8.89 5.68
C CYS A 145 2.26 -8.67 5.67
N ASN A 146 3.00 -9.59 6.31
CA ASN A 146 4.45 -9.64 6.21
C ASN A 146 4.88 -10.80 5.33
N PHE A 147 5.78 -10.51 4.39
CA PHE A 147 6.43 -11.48 3.52
C PHE A 147 7.94 -11.39 3.73
N GLU A 148 8.55 -12.45 4.24
CA GLU A 148 9.96 -12.40 4.61
C GLU A 148 10.70 -13.71 4.31
N ASN A 149 11.93 -13.59 3.82
CA ASN A 149 12.94 -14.65 3.78
C ASN A 149 12.45 -15.98 3.17
N ARG A 150 12.13 -16.01 1.87
CA ARG A 150 11.89 -17.26 1.15
C ARG A 150 13.21 -18.04 1.01
N LEU A 151 13.21 -19.33 1.37
CA LEU A 151 14.46 -20.09 1.50
C LEU A 151 15.02 -20.62 0.19
N ASN A 152 14.22 -20.89 -0.83
CA ASN A 152 14.76 -21.25 -2.14
C ASN A 152 15.15 -20.03 -2.98
N LEU A 153 16.24 -20.23 -3.71
CA LEU A 153 16.83 -19.21 -4.60
C LEU A 153 16.57 -19.55 -6.08
N ASP A 154 15.43 -20.14 -6.38
CA ASP A 154 14.98 -20.39 -7.75
C ASP A 154 14.31 -19.15 -8.34
N ASP A 155 14.21 -19.07 -9.66
CA ASP A 155 13.61 -17.99 -10.41
C ASP A 155 12.08 -17.91 -10.18
N GLN A 156 11.68 -17.49 -8.98
CA GLN A 156 10.27 -17.34 -8.60
C GLN A 156 10.06 -16.13 -7.70
N ASN A 157 9.19 -15.24 -8.14
CA ASN A 157 8.76 -14.09 -7.35
C ASN A 157 7.95 -14.48 -6.10
N ILE A 158 7.86 -13.57 -5.14
CA ILE A 158 7.24 -13.83 -3.84
C ILE A 158 5.72 -13.74 -3.92
N LEU A 159 5.19 -12.61 -4.37
CA LEU A 159 3.78 -12.37 -4.62
C LEU A 159 3.54 -12.15 -6.12
N SER A 160 2.62 -12.91 -6.69
CA SER A 160 2.28 -12.84 -8.12
C SER A 160 0.81 -12.52 -8.31
N ILE A 161 0.52 -11.55 -9.15
CA ILE A 161 -0.82 -11.30 -9.69
C ILE A 161 -0.79 -11.62 -11.18
N LEU A 162 -1.57 -12.61 -11.62
CA LEU A 162 -1.80 -12.87 -13.03
C LEU A 162 -3.00 -12.05 -13.51
N VAL A 163 -3.00 -11.68 -14.78
CA VAL A 163 -3.98 -10.73 -15.33
C VAL A 163 -4.77 -11.40 -16.45
N ASP A 164 -6.08 -11.27 -16.41
CA ASP A 164 -6.97 -11.72 -17.49
C ASP A 164 -7.01 -10.71 -18.65
N ASN A 165 -7.18 -11.20 -19.88
CA ASN A 165 -7.26 -10.36 -21.07
C ASN A 165 -8.52 -9.49 -21.14
N ASP A 166 -9.62 -10.01 -20.64
CA ASP A 166 -10.95 -9.44 -20.84
C ASP A 166 -11.45 -8.68 -19.61
N GLN A 167 -10.88 -8.95 -18.43
CA GLN A 167 -11.34 -8.40 -17.16
C GLN A 167 -10.18 -7.93 -16.27
N PRO A 168 -10.12 -6.65 -15.91
CA PRO A 168 -9.15 -6.17 -14.92
C PRO A 168 -9.35 -6.81 -13.54
N GLY A 169 -8.22 -7.05 -12.84
CA GLY A 169 -8.25 -7.73 -11.54
C GLY A 169 -8.66 -6.82 -10.37
N PHE A 170 -8.35 -5.52 -10.42
CA PHE A 170 -8.62 -4.54 -9.35
C PHE A 170 -8.11 -4.98 -7.98
N HIS A 171 -6.98 -5.69 -7.93
CA HIS A 171 -6.40 -6.16 -6.68
C HIS A 171 -5.71 -5.03 -5.92
N LYS A 172 -5.74 -5.11 -4.59
CA LYS A 172 -5.04 -4.16 -3.72
C LYS A 172 -4.04 -4.87 -2.82
N ILE A 173 -2.80 -4.36 -2.78
CA ILE A 173 -1.76 -4.76 -1.84
C ILE A 173 -1.48 -3.53 -0.99
N GLN A 174 -1.87 -3.56 0.30
CA GLN A 174 -1.86 -2.37 1.14
C GLN A 174 -1.21 -2.64 2.49
N HIS A 175 -0.44 -1.69 3.02
CA HIS A 175 0.16 -1.77 4.35
C HIS A 175 0.93 -3.08 4.60
N CYS A 176 1.50 -3.66 3.55
CA CYS A 176 2.28 -4.89 3.63
C CYS A 176 3.77 -4.59 3.79
N SER A 177 4.49 -5.49 4.47
CA SER A 177 5.95 -5.45 4.53
C SER A 177 6.56 -6.58 3.72
N PHE A 178 7.61 -6.26 2.95
CA PHE A 178 8.42 -7.21 2.18
C PHE A 178 9.86 -7.07 2.61
N LYS A 179 10.45 -8.11 3.19
CA LYS A 179 11.76 -8.00 3.82
C LYS A 179 12.68 -9.19 3.56
N ASN A 180 13.99 -8.90 3.47
CA ASN A 180 15.05 -9.92 3.53
C ASN A 180 14.95 -10.97 2.40
N PHE A 181 14.80 -10.53 1.16
CA PHE A 181 14.89 -11.40 -0.01
C PHE A 181 16.27 -11.25 -0.64
N ASP A 182 17.16 -12.17 -0.32
CA ASP A 182 18.49 -12.22 -0.90
C ASP A 182 18.54 -13.11 -2.13
N GLY A 183 19.38 -12.75 -3.07
CA GLY A 183 19.72 -13.54 -4.25
C GLY A 183 21.22 -13.79 -4.34
N THR A 184 21.63 -14.70 -5.21
CA THR A 184 23.04 -15.00 -5.45
C THR A 184 23.78 -13.95 -6.28
N GLY A 185 23.11 -12.84 -6.60
CA GLY A 185 23.69 -11.75 -7.37
C GLY A 185 23.39 -11.76 -8.85
N ASN A 186 22.70 -12.77 -9.33
CA ASN A 186 22.19 -12.88 -10.69
C ASN A 186 20.72 -12.40 -10.73
N ASP A 187 20.24 -12.17 -11.93
CA ASP A 187 18.82 -11.92 -12.22
C ASP A 187 18.06 -13.25 -12.06
N LEU A 188 17.56 -13.52 -10.86
CA LEU A 188 16.95 -14.81 -10.49
C LEU A 188 15.42 -14.76 -10.43
N GLY A 189 14.79 -13.60 -10.76
CA GLY A 189 13.35 -13.46 -10.73
C GLY A 189 12.72 -13.51 -9.33
N ILE A 190 13.50 -13.27 -8.27
CA ILE A 190 13.00 -13.23 -6.87
C ILE A 190 12.50 -11.80 -6.59
N GLU A 191 11.58 -11.32 -7.43
CA GLU A 191 10.93 -10.04 -7.18
C GLU A 191 9.92 -10.18 -6.03
N PRO A 192 9.89 -9.26 -5.07
CA PRO A 192 8.85 -9.23 -4.04
C PRO A 192 7.45 -9.20 -4.61
N ILE A 193 7.20 -8.37 -5.63
CA ILE A 193 5.88 -8.26 -6.27
C ILE A 193 6.04 -8.33 -7.80
N ARG A 194 5.24 -9.19 -8.43
CA ARG A 194 5.10 -9.22 -9.89
C ARG A 194 3.63 -9.11 -10.28
N ILE A 195 3.29 -8.13 -11.12
CA ILE A 195 1.96 -7.95 -11.68
C ILE A 195 2.02 -8.22 -13.18
N GLY A 196 1.36 -9.29 -13.60
CA GLY A 196 1.38 -9.79 -14.97
C GLY A 196 2.64 -10.60 -15.32
N VAL A 197 2.65 -11.09 -16.54
CA VAL A 197 3.79 -11.72 -17.22
C VAL A 197 3.95 -11.09 -18.61
N SER A 198 5.06 -11.32 -19.29
CA SER A 198 5.36 -10.63 -20.58
C SER A 198 4.26 -10.80 -21.63
N SER A 199 3.56 -11.94 -21.65
CA SER A 199 2.41 -12.15 -22.56
C SER A 199 1.14 -11.36 -22.16
N GLN A 200 1.12 -10.75 -20.99
CA GLN A 200 0.01 -9.96 -20.46
C GLN A 200 0.28 -8.45 -20.49
N ALA A 201 1.30 -8.02 -21.22
CA ALA A 201 1.72 -6.62 -21.30
C ALA A 201 0.58 -5.65 -21.66
N ASN A 202 -0.29 -6.06 -22.59
CA ASN A 202 -1.40 -5.24 -23.06
C ASN A 202 -2.71 -5.44 -22.27
N PHE A 203 -2.67 -6.21 -21.18
CA PHE A 203 -3.84 -6.45 -20.34
C PHE A 203 -3.90 -5.39 -19.24
N ASN A 204 -5.10 -4.87 -18.99
CA ASN A 204 -5.33 -3.89 -17.95
C ASN A 204 -5.50 -4.61 -16.61
N SER A 205 -4.54 -4.49 -15.73
CA SER A 205 -4.62 -5.09 -14.40
C SER A 205 -5.44 -4.23 -13.44
N ARG A 206 -5.25 -2.91 -13.49
CA ARG A 206 -5.86 -1.94 -12.56
C ARG A 206 -5.66 -2.31 -11.09
N SER A 207 -4.49 -2.90 -10.80
CA SER A 207 -4.11 -3.25 -9.43
C SER A 207 -3.35 -2.10 -8.78
N THR A 208 -3.51 -1.97 -7.46
CA THR A 208 -2.86 -0.92 -6.67
C THR A 208 -1.93 -1.54 -5.62
N VAL A 209 -0.70 -1.03 -5.54
CA VAL A 209 0.25 -1.32 -4.46
C VAL A 209 0.47 -0.03 -3.70
N GLU A 210 0.06 0.02 -2.44
CA GLU A 210 0.08 1.26 -1.67
C GLU A 210 0.42 1.08 -0.20
N TYR A 211 1.04 2.09 0.39
CA TYR A 211 1.41 2.11 1.81
C TYR A 211 2.23 0.89 2.24
N CYS A 212 3.02 0.30 1.33
CA CYS A 212 3.86 -0.86 1.61
C CYS A 212 5.29 -0.44 1.93
N TYR A 213 5.94 -1.20 2.81
CA TYR A 213 7.34 -1.04 3.16
C TYR A 213 8.18 -2.19 2.59
N LEU A 214 9.16 -1.85 1.75
CA LEU A 214 10.00 -2.82 1.05
C LEU A 214 11.47 -2.56 1.37
N THR A 215 12.11 -3.48 2.09
CA THR A 215 13.51 -3.32 2.53
C THR A 215 14.31 -4.60 2.36
N GLN A 216 15.62 -4.48 2.04
CA GLN A 216 16.52 -5.62 1.81
C GLN A 216 15.97 -6.62 0.77
N CYS A 217 15.30 -6.11 -0.25
CA CYS A 217 14.70 -6.89 -1.34
C CYS A 217 15.73 -7.02 -2.48
N ASN A 218 16.74 -7.86 -2.31
CA ASN A 218 17.91 -7.93 -3.17
C ASN A 218 17.98 -9.21 -4.02
N GLY A 219 16.89 -9.97 -4.10
CA GLY A 219 16.83 -11.27 -4.80
C GLY A 219 16.83 -11.15 -6.32
N ASP A 220 16.48 -9.98 -6.84
CA ASP A 220 16.49 -9.65 -8.26
C ASP A 220 16.87 -8.17 -8.45
N GLY A 221 17.01 -7.73 -9.68
CA GLY A 221 17.15 -6.30 -10.03
C GLY A 221 15.82 -5.52 -9.94
N GLU A 222 14.71 -6.21 -9.72
CA GLU A 222 13.35 -5.67 -9.69
C GLU A 222 12.70 -5.92 -8.33
N ILE A 223 12.36 -4.87 -7.58
CA ILE A 223 11.57 -4.97 -6.34
C ILE A 223 10.10 -5.20 -6.72
N ILE A 224 9.61 -4.41 -7.65
CA ILE A 224 8.33 -4.60 -8.30
C ILE A 224 8.58 -4.76 -9.78
N SER A 225 8.09 -5.86 -10.34
CA SER A 225 8.10 -6.13 -11.78
C SER A 225 6.70 -5.92 -12.34
N SER A 226 6.45 -4.72 -12.88
CA SER A 226 5.18 -4.39 -13.53
C SER A 226 5.23 -4.87 -14.97
N LYS A 227 4.39 -5.86 -15.32
CA LYS A 227 4.32 -6.46 -16.66
C LYS A 227 2.92 -6.40 -17.25
N ALA A 228 2.05 -5.54 -16.71
CA ALA A 228 0.69 -5.29 -17.19
C ALA A 228 0.39 -3.80 -17.13
N SER A 229 -0.74 -3.39 -17.72
CA SER A 229 -1.13 -1.99 -17.88
C SER A 229 -2.05 -1.49 -16.76
N GLN A 230 -2.10 -0.15 -16.59
CA GLN A 230 -3.01 0.59 -15.71
C GLN A 230 -2.86 0.24 -14.22
N ASN A 231 -1.64 -0.04 -13.75
CA ASN A 231 -1.35 -0.24 -12.33
C ASN A 231 -0.97 1.07 -11.64
N ILE A 232 -1.24 1.13 -10.34
CA ILE A 232 -0.92 2.27 -9.48
C ILE A 232 0.03 1.81 -8.37
N TYR A 233 1.16 2.50 -8.23
CA TYR A 233 2.16 2.31 -7.18
C TYR A 233 2.28 3.60 -6.39
N ARG A 234 1.70 3.68 -5.18
CA ARG A 234 1.63 4.93 -4.44
C ARG A 234 1.92 4.80 -2.96
N HIS A 235 2.49 5.85 -2.37
CA HIS A 235 2.76 5.98 -0.93
C HIS A 235 3.55 4.82 -0.34
N ASN A 236 4.35 4.13 -1.16
CA ASN A 236 5.22 3.07 -0.70
C ASN A 236 6.58 3.62 -0.29
N THR A 237 7.27 2.91 0.59
CA THR A 237 8.65 3.18 0.96
C THR A 237 9.55 2.03 0.51
N PHE A 238 10.52 2.37 -0.31
CA PHE A 238 11.59 1.48 -0.78
C PHE A 238 12.89 1.91 -0.11
N GLU A 239 13.30 1.21 0.93
CA GLU A 239 14.45 1.61 1.74
C GLU A 239 15.52 0.52 1.79
N ASP A 240 16.79 0.92 1.69
CA ASP A 240 17.94 0.00 1.79
C ASP A 240 17.89 -1.20 0.84
N ASN A 241 17.53 -0.96 -0.43
CA ASN A 241 17.49 -1.96 -1.49
C ASN A 241 18.69 -1.76 -2.46
N PRO A 242 19.92 -2.16 -2.09
CA PRO A 242 21.13 -1.78 -2.82
C PRO A 242 21.29 -2.44 -4.20
N ARG A 243 20.41 -3.33 -4.61
CA ARG A 243 20.52 -4.09 -5.87
C ARG A 243 19.32 -3.96 -6.79
N SER A 244 18.19 -3.49 -6.32
CA SER A 244 16.88 -3.57 -6.98
C SER A 244 16.17 -2.22 -7.00
N GLU A 245 15.20 -2.10 -7.89
CA GLU A 245 14.42 -0.89 -8.17
C GLU A 245 12.99 -1.25 -8.59
N LEU A 246 12.05 -0.30 -8.60
CA LEU A 246 10.73 -0.49 -9.19
C LEU A 246 10.86 -0.45 -10.72
N VAL A 247 10.36 -1.48 -11.42
CA VAL A 247 10.50 -1.60 -12.87
C VAL A 247 9.15 -1.68 -13.57
N LEU A 248 8.86 -0.67 -14.39
CA LEU A 248 7.80 -0.72 -15.38
C LEU A 248 8.35 -1.47 -16.58
N ARG A 249 8.25 -2.81 -16.52
CA ARG A 249 8.96 -3.70 -17.43
C ARG A 249 8.24 -3.90 -18.75
N HIS A 250 6.92 -4.06 -18.69
CA HIS A 250 6.01 -4.14 -19.81
C HIS A 250 4.70 -3.44 -19.45
N GLY A 251 3.84 -3.26 -20.43
CA GLY A 251 2.55 -2.58 -20.24
C GLY A 251 2.67 -1.07 -20.34
N SER A 252 1.54 -0.42 -20.26
CA SER A 252 1.38 1.02 -20.47
C SER A 252 0.51 1.64 -19.39
N GLU A 253 0.45 2.97 -19.35
CA GLU A 253 -0.49 3.70 -18.48
C GLU A 253 -0.31 3.38 -16.98
N ASN A 254 0.92 3.07 -16.54
CA ASN A 254 1.21 2.85 -15.13
C ASN A 254 1.55 4.16 -14.42
N ILE A 255 1.12 4.28 -13.16
CA ILE A 255 1.28 5.47 -12.34
C ILE A 255 2.13 5.15 -11.13
N VAL A 256 3.18 5.95 -10.90
CA VAL A 256 4.06 5.86 -9.73
C VAL A 256 4.06 7.22 -9.05
N TYR A 257 3.38 7.36 -7.90
CA TYR A 257 3.34 8.66 -7.23
C TYR A 257 3.38 8.56 -5.71
N GLY A 258 3.88 9.62 -5.07
CA GLY A 258 3.90 9.72 -3.62
C GLY A 258 4.78 8.68 -2.91
N ASN A 259 5.77 8.09 -3.60
CA ASN A 259 6.63 7.08 -3.02
C ASN A 259 7.94 7.68 -2.50
N PHE A 260 8.53 6.99 -1.53
CA PHE A 260 9.88 7.25 -1.03
C PHE A 260 10.85 6.17 -1.49
N PHE A 261 11.93 6.58 -2.14
CA PHE A 261 13.05 5.72 -2.55
C PHE A 261 14.32 6.18 -1.82
N ILE A 262 14.79 5.39 -0.86
CA ILE A 262 15.82 5.79 0.09
C ILE A 262 16.96 4.78 0.10
N ASN A 263 18.22 5.25 -0.02
CA ASN A 263 19.44 4.44 0.13
C ASN A 263 19.50 3.19 -0.77
N GLY A 264 18.71 3.16 -1.84
CA GLY A 264 18.60 2.02 -2.75
C GLY A 264 19.63 2.03 -3.88
N LYS A 265 19.47 1.10 -4.83
CA LYS A 265 20.18 1.12 -6.11
C LYS A 265 19.67 2.27 -6.97
N GLY A 266 18.39 2.25 -7.29
CA GLY A 266 17.69 3.21 -8.12
C GLY A 266 16.24 3.36 -7.66
N GLY A 267 15.50 4.25 -8.31
CA GLY A 267 14.09 4.48 -8.03
C GLY A 267 13.19 3.75 -9.02
N VAL A 268 12.87 4.40 -10.14
CA VAL A 268 11.95 3.90 -11.16
C VAL A 268 12.68 3.66 -12.47
N ARG A 269 12.63 2.43 -12.96
CA ARG A 269 13.12 2.07 -14.29
C ARG A 269 11.94 1.79 -15.22
N VAL A 270 11.87 2.54 -16.33
CA VAL A 270 10.87 2.34 -17.39
C VAL A 270 11.55 1.66 -18.57
N ARG A 271 11.13 0.45 -18.90
CA ARG A 271 11.76 -0.33 -19.97
C ARG A 271 10.98 -0.31 -21.28
N GLU A 272 9.68 -0.26 -21.19
CA GLU A 272 8.79 -0.30 -22.36
C GLU A 272 7.46 0.39 -22.05
N GLY A 273 6.68 0.65 -23.07
CA GLY A 273 5.31 1.12 -22.95
C GLY A 273 5.15 2.63 -23.10
N ARG A 274 3.94 3.08 -22.92
CA ARG A 274 3.54 4.48 -23.13
C ARG A 274 2.68 5.00 -22.01
N ASP A 275 2.54 6.33 -21.96
CA ASP A 275 1.62 7.01 -21.05
C ASP A 275 1.90 6.68 -19.57
N HIS A 276 3.18 6.66 -19.18
CA HIS A 276 3.59 6.47 -17.80
C HIS A 276 3.69 7.80 -17.06
N TYR A 277 3.31 7.78 -15.78
CA TYR A 277 3.30 8.96 -14.90
C TYR A 277 4.14 8.68 -13.64
N ILE A 278 5.14 9.52 -13.38
CA ILE A 278 6.05 9.42 -12.23
C ILE A 278 5.98 10.77 -11.51
N TYR A 279 5.08 10.89 -10.53
CA TYR A 279 4.70 12.16 -9.93
C TYR A 279 4.85 12.14 -8.41
N ASN A 280 5.21 13.30 -7.81
CA ASN A 280 5.25 13.50 -6.35
C ASN A 280 6.14 12.50 -5.59
N ASN A 281 7.17 11.90 -6.19
CA ASN A 281 8.04 10.96 -5.50
C ASN A 281 9.24 11.67 -4.89
N TYR A 282 9.77 11.10 -3.82
CA TYR A 282 11.01 11.53 -3.18
C TYR A 282 12.10 10.46 -3.37
N PHE A 283 13.24 10.88 -3.93
CA PHE A 283 14.40 10.02 -4.17
C PHE A 283 15.58 10.57 -3.38
N TYR A 284 16.18 9.73 -2.54
CA TYR A 284 17.24 10.17 -1.62
C TYR A 284 18.38 9.16 -1.54
N ARG A 285 19.61 9.64 -1.85
CA ARG A 285 20.85 8.86 -1.75
C ARG A 285 20.81 7.52 -2.46
N LEU A 286 20.29 7.48 -3.67
CA LEU A 286 20.34 6.30 -4.51
C LEU A 286 21.73 6.16 -5.13
N ARG A 287 22.23 4.93 -5.24
CA ARG A 287 23.59 4.63 -5.73
C ARG A 287 23.75 4.85 -7.22
N ASP A 288 22.67 4.75 -7.97
CA ASP A 288 22.64 4.88 -9.42
C ASP A 288 21.80 6.12 -9.76
N ARG A 289 20.57 5.98 -10.18
CA ARG A 289 19.72 7.09 -10.61
C ARG A 289 18.29 6.99 -10.09
N ALA A 290 17.66 8.14 -9.93
CA ALA A 290 16.26 8.18 -9.49
C ALA A 290 15.33 7.60 -10.55
N ILE A 291 15.50 7.99 -11.82
CA ILE A 291 14.66 7.53 -12.93
C ILE A 291 15.52 7.10 -14.10
N LEU A 292 15.24 5.93 -14.66
CA LEU A 292 15.89 5.38 -15.83
C LEU A 292 14.87 5.10 -16.94
N LEU A 293 15.02 5.78 -18.07
CA LEU A 293 14.30 5.47 -19.30
C LEU A 293 15.18 4.57 -20.17
N GLN A 294 14.85 3.28 -20.20
CA GLN A 294 15.63 2.24 -20.86
C GLN A 294 14.75 1.52 -21.88
N ASN A 295 14.90 1.84 -23.15
CA ASN A 295 14.18 1.10 -24.19
C ASN A 295 14.90 -0.22 -24.51
N GLU A 296 14.20 -1.34 -24.46
CA GLU A 296 14.73 -2.67 -24.79
C GLU A 296 14.21 -3.23 -26.12
N ASP A 297 13.75 -2.36 -27.02
CA ASP A 297 13.36 -2.67 -28.40
C ASP A 297 12.10 -3.54 -28.58
N ALA A 298 11.29 -3.79 -27.53
CA ALA A 298 10.04 -4.53 -27.68
C ALA A 298 8.87 -3.58 -27.98
N ASP A 299 8.57 -2.66 -27.06
CA ASP A 299 7.58 -1.58 -27.24
C ASP A 299 8.23 -0.22 -27.03
N PRO A 300 7.97 0.78 -27.86
CA PRO A 300 8.60 2.09 -27.75
C PRO A 300 8.17 2.82 -26.48
N LEU A 301 9.12 3.55 -25.87
CA LEU A 301 8.84 4.49 -24.78
C LEU A 301 8.27 5.79 -25.35
N ILE A 302 6.99 6.03 -25.12
CA ILE A 302 6.29 7.22 -25.65
C ILE A 302 5.47 7.86 -24.54
N ASN A 303 5.51 9.20 -24.45
CA ASN A 303 4.68 9.97 -23.53
C ASN A 303 4.96 9.62 -22.05
N ILE A 304 6.21 9.82 -21.63
CA ILE A 304 6.66 9.58 -20.27
C ILE A 304 6.63 10.92 -19.51
N ASN A 305 5.85 10.97 -18.44
CA ASN A 305 5.57 12.17 -17.69
C ASN A 305 6.20 12.10 -16.29
N ILE A 306 7.10 13.04 -15.99
CA ILE A 306 7.88 13.11 -14.76
C ILE A 306 7.62 14.48 -14.13
N ALA A 307 6.82 14.55 -13.05
CA ALA A 307 6.45 15.85 -12.50
C ALA A 307 6.41 15.88 -10.96
N PHE A 308 6.73 17.04 -10.40
CA PHE A 308 6.71 17.30 -8.96
C PHE A 308 7.54 16.31 -8.13
N ASN A 309 8.60 15.74 -8.69
CA ASN A 309 9.50 14.87 -7.92
C ASN A 309 10.62 15.69 -7.27
N THR A 310 11.09 15.24 -6.12
CA THR A 310 12.31 15.76 -5.47
C THR A 310 13.38 14.68 -5.48
N VAL A 311 14.53 14.99 -6.06
CA VAL A 311 15.68 14.08 -6.17
C VAL A 311 16.88 14.72 -5.47
N VAL A 312 17.44 14.01 -4.49
CA VAL A 312 18.49 14.50 -3.62
C VAL A 312 19.64 13.50 -3.52
N ASP A 313 20.87 13.98 -3.70
CA ASP A 313 22.11 13.20 -3.56
C ASP A 313 22.13 11.92 -4.41
N CYS A 314 21.70 12.01 -5.66
CA CYS A 314 21.82 10.92 -6.64
C CYS A 314 21.66 11.47 -8.07
N THR A 315 22.18 10.76 -9.07
CA THR A 315 21.90 11.06 -10.48
C THR A 315 20.39 11.08 -10.69
N ALA A 316 19.86 12.14 -11.28
CA ALA A 316 18.42 12.32 -11.37
C ALA A 316 17.79 11.43 -12.44
N VAL A 317 18.09 11.67 -13.73
CA VAL A 317 17.44 10.95 -14.82
C VAL A 317 18.43 10.53 -15.90
N ALA A 318 18.44 9.24 -16.24
CA ALA A 318 18.98 8.78 -17.52
C ALA A 318 17.85 8.74 -18.55
N LEU A 319 17.92 9.63 -19.53
CA LEU A 319 16.82 9.97 -20.43
C LEU A 319 16.68 9.01 -21.63
N SER A 320 17.70 8.21 -21.93
CA SER A 320 17.66 7.27 -23.07
C SER A 320 18.78 6.24 -22.97
N GLU A 321 18.66 5.24 -22.11
CA GLU A 321 19.67 4.18 -22.03
C GLU A 321 19.26 2.97 -22.87
N SER A 322 20.20 2.46 -23.69
CA SER A 322 20.09 1.29 -24.57
C SER A 322 18.90 1.23 -25.56
N GLY A 323 19.02 0.35 -26.53
CA GLY A 323 18.04 0.19 -27.60
C GLY A 323 18.27 1.09 -28.81
N ASN A 324 17.62 0.74 -29.91
CA ASN A 324 17.70 1.49 -31.17
C ASN A 324 16.69 2.64 -31.21
N ASP A 325 15.55 2.48 -30.53
CA ASP A 325 14.49 3.47 -30.50
C ASP A 325 14.65 4.36 -29.25
N LYS A 326 14.72 5.66 -29.50
CA LYS A 326 14.81 6.65 -28.43
C LYS A 326 13.44 6.91 -27.79
N PRO A 327 13.37 7.17 -26.47
CA PRO A 327 12.15 7.68 -25.86
C PRO A 327 11.68 8.95 -26.59
N SER A 328 10.37 9.09 -26.76
CA SER A 328 9.76 10.26 -27.39
C SER A 328 8.65 10.86 -26.54
N ASN A 329 8.41 12.16 -26.69
CA ASN A 329 7.44 12.91 -25.88
C ASN A 329 7.66 12.72 -24.38
N VAL A 330 8.90 12.94 -23.92
CA VAL A 330 9.26 12.91 -22.50
C VAL A 330 9.07 14.30 -21.90
N THR A 331 8.27 14.42 -20.86
CA THR A 331 8.00 15.69 -20.17
C THR A 331 8.58 15.65 -18.76
N LEU A 332 9.41 16.64 -18.41
CA LEU A 332 9.89 16.86 -17.06
C LEU A 332 9.33 18.20 -16.55
N ALA A 333 8.46 18.19 -15.54
CA ALA A 333 7.73 19.37 -15.10
C ALA A 333 7.80 19.58 -13.59
N ASN A 334 8.14 20.78 -13.15
CA ASN A 334 8.07 21.19 -11.76
C ASN A 334 8.85 20.29 -10.77
N ASN A 335 9.95 19.68 -11.22
CA ASN A 335 10.79 18.83 -10.39
C ASN A 335 11.93 19.64 -9.73
N ILE A 336 12.44 19.11 -8.62
CA ILE A 336 13.69 19.53 -8.00
C ILE A 336 14.72 18.41 -8.17
N PHE A 337 15.89 18.73 -8.74
CA PHE A 337 17.01 17.82 -8.92
C PHE A 337 18.25 18.41 -8.26
N THR A 338 18.84 17.75 -7.29
CA THR A 338 20.07 18.22 -6.64
C THR A 338 21.03 17.08 -6.36
N ASP A 339 22.24 17.23 -6.88
CA ASP A 339 23.39 16.39 -6.56
C ASP A 339 24.67 17.22 -6.78
N PRO A 340 25.40 17.57 -5.72
CA PRO A 340 26.62 18.38 -5.84
C PRO A 340 27.79 17.60 -6.45
N ASP A 341 27.77 16.27 -6.40
CA ASP A 341 28.92 15.42 -6.70
C ASP A 341 28.82 14.73 -8.07
N ASN A 342 27.63 14.48 -8.59
CA ASN A 342 27.40 13.71 -9.80
C ASN A 342 26.70 14.53 -10.90
N ASN A 343 26.62 13.96 -12.10
CA ASN A 343 25.80 14.51 -13.17
C ASN A 343 24.31 14.25 -12.87
N LEU A 344 23.50 15.29 -12.97
CA LEU A 344 22.04 15.18 -12.76
C LEU A 344 21.37 14.39 -13.88
N PHE A 345 21.78 14.62 -15.13
CA PHE A 345 21.19 13.99 -16.29
C PHE A 345 22.22 13.30 -17.17
N SER A 346 21.75 12.29 -17.91
CA SER A 346 22.56 11.62 -18.94
C SER A 346 21.70 11.23 -20.13
N LEU A 347 22.34 11.07 -21.29
CA LEU A 347 21.74 10.48 -22.48
C LEU A 347 20.50 11.22 -23.01
N ALA A 348 20.45 12.55 -22.89
CA ALA A 348 19.36 13.34 -23.45
C ALA A 348 19.23 13.14 -24.98
N THR A 349 18.00 13.04 -25.47
CA THR A 349 17.69 12.97 -26.90
C THR A 349 17.71 14.35 -27.55
N GLY A 350 17.45 15.41 -26.77
CA GLY A 350 17.27 16.78 -27.21
C GLY A 350 15.84 17.13 -27.61
N GLU A 351 14.90 16.18 -27.44
CA GLU A 351 13.47 16.33 -27.75
C GLU A 351 12.60 16.33 -26.49
N GLU A 352 13.22 16.37 -25.29
CA GLU A 352 12.51 16.44 -24.03
C GLU A 352 11.82 17.81 -23.87
N THR A 353 10.62 17.79 -23.28
CA THR A 353 9.91 19.00 -22.85
C THR A 353 10.24 19.31 -21.39
N TRP A 354 10.79 20.48 -21.14
CA TRP A 354 11.17 20.95 -19.81
C TRP A 354 10.22 22.07 -19.36
N LEU A 355 9.63 21.97 -18.18
CA LEU A 355 8.65 22.93 -17.65
C LEU A 355 8.95 23.23 -16.18
N GLY A 356 9.49 24.38 -15.85
CA GLY A 356 9.59 24.90 -14.50
C GLY A 356 10.45 24.10 -13.52
N ASN A 357 11.45 23.33 -13.99
CA ASN A 357 12.30 22.54 -13.12
C ASN A 357 13.42 23.38 -12.47
N ILE A 358 13.85 22.98 -11.28
CA ILE A 358 15.12 23.41 -10.68
C ILE A 358 16.11 22.24 -10.73
N ALA A 359 17.35 22.57 -11.12
CA ALA A 359 18.50 21.67 -11.06
C ALA A 359 19.65 22.37 -10.33
N PHE A 360 20.25 21.71 -9.36
CA PHE A 360 21.42 22.22 -8.64
C PHE A 360 22.54 21.21 -8.64
N GLY A 361 23.57 21.48 -9.45
CA GLY A 361 24.69 20.59 -9.68
C GLY A 361 25.17 20.61 -11.14
N ASN A 362 25.93 19.60 -11.52
CA ASN A 362 26.38 19.44 -12.90
C ASN A 362 25.25 18.85 -13.75
N MET A 363 24.81 19.57 -14.77
CA MET A 363 23.74 19.11 -15.66
C MET A 363 24.04 17.77 -16.33
N GLY A 364 25.30 17.50 -16.70
CA GLY A 364 25.68 16.27 -17.42
C GLY A 364 25.26 16.19 -18.87
N ILE A 365 24.43 17.11 -19.32
CA ILE A 365 23.91 17.25 -20.70
C ILE A 365 24.03 18.71 -21.15
N ASN A 366 23.78 18.98 -22.43
CA ASN A 366 23.61 20.37 -22.87
C ASN A 366 22.38 20.95 -22.17
N SER A 367 22.56 22.06 -21.46
CA SER A 367 21.46 22.71 -20.76
C SER A 367 20.35 23.10 -21.73
N PRO A 368 19.09 22.71 -21.47
CA PRO A 368 17.94 23.20 -22.22
C PRO A 368 17.89 24.74 -22.21
N SER A 369 17.34 25.33 -23.25
CA SER A 369 17.25 26.79 -23.39
C SER A 369 16.21 27.42 -22.47
N GLU A 370 15.23 26.61 -22.01
CA GLU A 370 14.11 27.04 -21.15
C GLU A 370 13.59 25.87 -20.31
N GLY A 371 12.77 26.17 -19.31
CA GLY A 371 12.03 25.18 -18.50
C GLY A 371 12.84 24.49 -17.43
N ILE A 372 14.12 24.84 -17.25
CA ILE A 372 14.97 24.38 -16.16
C ILE A 372 15.94 25.50 -15.74
N THR A 373 16.06 25.71 -14.43
CA THR A 373 16.95 26.73 -13.87
C THR A 373 17.99 26.06 -12.97
N ASN A 374 19.26 26.35 -13.22
CA ASN A 374 20.36 25.87 -12.36
C ASN A 374 20.54 26.83 -11.17
N ILE A 375 19.91 26.51 -10.05
CA ILE A 375 19.92 27.30 -8.82
C ILE A 375 19.77 26.36 -7.61
N ASP A 376 20.38 26.72 -6.48
CA ASP A 376 20.23 25.99 -5.22
C ASP A 376 18.75 26.04 -4.76
N PRO A 377 18.07 24.89 -4.60
CA PRO A 377 16.70 24.84 -4.10
C PRO A 377 16.58 25.13 -2.61
N LEU A 378 17.67 25.29 -1.88
CA LEU A 378 17.72 25.52 -0.43
C LEU A 378 16.88 24.48 0.33
N LEU A 379 17.23 23.21 0.19
CA LEU A 379 16.60 22.12 0.92
C LEU A 379 17.16 22.03 2.35
N THR A 380 16.29 21.77 3.32
CA THR A 380 16.62 21.73 4.75
C THR A 380 15.82 20.67 5.51
N ASP A 381 16.31 20.31 6.70
CA ASP A 381 15.63 19.46 7.68
C ASP A 381 15.02 20.26 8.85
N GLU A 382 14.81 21.56 8.70
CA GLU A 382 14.37 22.50 9.77
C GLU A 382 13.16 22.02 10.57
N ASN A 383 12.31 21.20 9.98
CA ASN A 383 11.12 20.66 10.64
C ASN A 383 11.37 19.37 11.43
N GLY A 384 12.63 18.95 11.60
CA GLY A 384 13.01 17.76 12.37
C GLY A 384 12.62 16.44 11.69
N GLY A 385 12.40 16.45 10.37
CA GLY A 385 12.21 15.24 9.56
C GLY A 385 13.51 14.52 9.29
N THR A 386 13.41 13.27 8.83
CA THR A 386 14.57 12.48 8.38
C THR A 386 15.03 12.84 6.97
N LEU A 387 14.20 13.55 6.23
CA LEU A 387 14.39 13.92 4.82
C LEU A 387 14.28 15.44 4.65
N LEU A 388 14.76 15.94 3.51
CA LEU A 388 14.84 17.38 3.28
C LEU A 388 13.54 17.94 2.68
N GLY A 389 13.10 19.07 3.23
CA GLY A 389 12.05 19.90 2.69
C GLY A 389 12.56 21.26 2.20
N LEU A 390 11.66 22.15 1.81
CA LEU A 390 12.00 23.51 1.35
C LEU A 390 12.28 24.43 2.54
N ASP A 391 13.42 25.13 2.51
CA ASP A 391 13.66 26.30 3.38
C ASP A 391 12.70 27.43 3.02
N SER A 392 12.35 28.27 3.99
CA SER A 392 11.46 29.43 3.80
C SER A 392 11.91 30.46 2.76
N ASN A 393 13.18 30.44 2.36
CA ASN A 393 13.74 31.28 1.31
C ASN A 393 13.96 30.51 0.00
N SER A 394 13.48 29.29 -0.11
CA SER A 394 13.67 28.45 -1.29
C SER A 394 13.10 29.11 -2.55
N PRO A 395 13.87 29.14 -3.65
CA PRO A 395 13.36 29.61 -4.95
C PRO A 395 12.32 28.66 -5.56
N ALA A 396 12.09 27.50 -4.97
CA ALA A 396 11.07 26.54 -5.38
C ALA A 396 9.67 26.90 -4.89
N ILE A 397 9.56 27.80 -3.90
CA ILE A 397 8.27 28.20 -3.32
C ILE A 397 7.48 29.05 -4.31
N ASN A 398 6.19 28.69 -4.55
CA ASN A 398 5.28 29.36 -5.48
C ASN A 398 5.87 29.50 -6.90
N ALA A 399 6.56 28.49 -7.38
CA ALA A 399 7.31 28.57 -8.63
C ALA A 399 6.85 27.57 -9.71
N ALA A 400 5.82 26.78 -9.45
CA ALA A 400 5.35 25.81 -10.41
C ALA A 400 4.69 26.48 -11.63
N VAL A 401 4.80 25.83 -12.76
CA VAL A 401 4.22 26.28 -14.03
C VAL A 401 3.18 25.29 -14.53
N SER A 402 2.18 25.79 -15.26
CA SER A 402 1.18 24.96 -15.92
C SER A 402 1.73 24.24 -17.15
N GLY A 403 0.94 23.32 -17.70
CA GLY A 403 1.25 22.62 -18.95
C GLY A 403 1.75 21.18 -18.77
N TYR A 404 1.88 20.69 -17.53
CA TYR A 404 2.12 19.28 -17.24
C TYR A 404 0.83 18.46 -17.44
N PRO A 405 0.93 17.19 -17.90
CA PRO A 405 -0.23 16.33 -18.03
C PRO A 405 -0.88 16.01 -16.68
N SER A 406 -2.21 15.98 -16.61
CA SER A 406 -2.96 15.48 -15.46
C SER A 406 -2.81 13.97 -15.32
N LEU A 407 -3.01 13.45 -14.11
CA LEU A 407 -3.10 12.01 -13.90
C LEU A 407 -4.38 11.46 -14.54
N PRO A 408 -4.33 10.28 -15.16
CA PRO A 408 -5.50 9.67 -15.75
C PRO A 408 -6.41 9.04 -14.70
N ASN A 409 -7.69 8.90 -15.03
CA ASN A 409 -8.64 8.09 -14.27
C ASN A 409 -8.88 6.77 -15.00
N TYR A 410 -8.88 5.68 -14.25
CA TYR A 410 -9.21 4.36 -14.78
C TYR A 410 -10.56 3.91 -14.23
N GLU A 411 -11.42 3.43 -15.12
CA GLU A 411 -12.74 2.92 -14.74
C GLU A 411 -12.61 1.79 -13.71
N GLY A 412 -13.38 1.88 -12.61
CA GLY A 412 -13.39 0.91 -11.52
C GLY A 412 -12.32 1.10 -10.46
N ILE A 413 -11.48 2.13 -10.59
CA ILE A 413 -10.55 2.59 -9.54
C ILE A 413 -11.04 3.96 -9.05
N ASP A 414 -10.87 4.24 -7.76
CA ASP A 414 -11.13 5.56 -7.20
C ASP A 414 -10.33 6.62 -7.98
N SER A 415 -11.00 7.75 -8.26
CA SER A 415 -10.39 8.83 -9.04
C SER A 415 -9.10 9.32 -8.38
N ILE A 416 -8.03 9.42 -9.19
CA ILE A 416 -6.71 9.90 -8.78
C ILE A 416 -6.27 11.16 -9.54
N ASP A 417 -7.13 11.72 -10.38
CA ASP A 417 -6.82 12.91 -11.18
C ASP A 417 -6.53 14.14 -10.32
N THR A 418 -7.07 14.19 -9.10
CA THR A 418 -6.84 15.25 -8.12
C THR A 418 -5.65 14.99 -7.20
N GLU A 419 -4.99 13.85 -7.27
CA GLU A 419 -3.84 13.52 -6.39
C GLU A 419 -2.64 14.47 -6.62
N ILE A 420 -2.50 15.03 -7.82
CA ILE A 420 -1.48 16.06 -8.10
C ILE A 420 -1.76 17.39 -7.36
N GLU A 421 -2.97 17.59 -6.84
CA GLU A 421 -3.36 18.72 -6.00
C GLU A 421 -2.96 18.50 -4.53
N ARG A 422 -2.26 17.41 -4.24
CA ARG A 422 -1.68 17.10 -2.93
C ARG A 422 -0.18 16.91 -3.07
N ASP A 423 0.53 17.21 -2.02
CA ASP A 423 1.96 16.95 -1.93
C ASP A 423 2.24 15.51 -1.44
N LEU A 424 3.51 15.15 -1.32
CA LEU A 424 3.96 13.84 -0.84
C LEU A 424 3.39 13.47 0.54
N MET A 425 3.12 14.46 1.39
CA MET A 425 2.63 14.30 2.76
C MET A 425 1.11 14.49 2.87
N ASP A 426 0.40 14.42 1.76
CA ASP A 426 -1.07 14.59 1.67
C ASP A 426 -1.56 16.01 2.02
N GLN A 427 -0.69 17.02 2.01
CA GLN A 427 -1.08 18.41 2.16
C GLN A 427 -1.71 18.90 0.85
N VAL A 428 -2.81 19.64 0.97
CA VAL A 428 -3.48 20.21 -0.21
C VAL A 428 -2.59 21.30 -0.82
N ARG A 429 -2.25 21.15 -2.10
CA ARG A 429 -1.56 22.18 -2.88
C ARG A 429 -2.50 23.35 -3.22
N PRO A 430 -1.99 24.56 -3.40
CA PRO A 430 -2.77 25.67 -3.95
C PRO A 430 -3.41 25.29 -5.29
N THR A 431 -4.59 25.87 -5.58
CA THR A 431 -5.32 25.57 -6.83
C THR A 431 -4.62 26.16 -8.07
N ALA A 432 -4.04 27.35 -7.94
CA ALA A 432 -3.33 27.98 -9.04
C ALA A 432 -1.91 27.42 -9.16
N ASP A 433 -1.50 26.98 -10.35
CA ASP A 433 -0.20 26.36 -10.55
C ASP A 433 0.97 27.25 -10.07
N PHE A 434 0.92 28.55 -10.35
CA PHE A 434 1.96 29.49 -9.93
C PHE A 434 2.03 29.76 -8.42
N GLU A 435 1.13 29.20 -7.65
CA GLU A 435 1.13 29.22 -6.17
C GLU A 435 1.59 27.88 -5.59
N LYS A 436 1.75 26.84 -6.42
CA LYS A 436 2.31 25.55 -6.01
C LYS A 436 3.83 25.62 -5.94
N ASP A 437 4.39 24.85 -5.05
CA ASP A 437 5.83 24.70 -4.95
C ASP A 437 6.35 23.67 -5.96
N LEU A 438 7.62 23.77 -6.31
CA LEU A 438 8.31 22.75 -7.08
C LEU A 438 8.66 21.56 -6.19
N GLY A 439 8.78 20.40 -6.82
CA GLY A 439 9.12 19.17 -6.12
C GLY A 439 7.94 18.53 -5.40
N SER A 440 8.24 17.57 -4.54
CA SER A 440 7.24 16.69 -3.93
C SER A 440 6.51 17.29 -2.72
N ASN A 441 6.95 18.42 -2.17
CA ASN A 441 6.42 19.01 -0.93
C ASN A 441 6.03 20.47 -1.08
N GLU A 442 4.97 20.86 -0.38
CA GLU A 442 4.57 22.26 -0.18
C GLU A 442 5.19 22.85 1.09
N HIS A 443 5.54 24.12 1.06
CA HIS A 443 5.99 24.91 2.20
C HIS A 443 4.87 25.90 2.66
N PRO A 444 4.63 26.09 3.96
CA PRO A 444 5.28 25.41 5.08
C PRO A 444 4.78 23.99 5.27
N HIS A 445 5.67 23.08 5.69
CA HIS A 445 5.28 21.73 6.04
C HIS A 445 4.48 21.73 7.34
N ASN A 446 3.32 21.11 7.35
CA ASN A 446 2.53 20.93 8.55
C ASN A 446 3.07 19.82 9.46
N ILE A 447 3.82 18.89 8.87
CA ILE A 447 4.49 17.78 9.54
C ILE A 447 5.92 17.65 8.99
N ALA A 448 6.80 17.04 9.79
CA ALA A 448 8.15 16.72 9.34
C ALA A 448 8.11 15.73 8.16
N ILE A 449 8.98 15.91 7.18
CA ILE A 449 9.08 15.00 6.05
C ILE A 449 9.65 13.67 6.56
N GLN A 450 8.91 12.60 6.32
CA GLN A 450 9.27 11.24 6.68
C GLN A 450 8.47 10.27 5.80
N PRO A 451 8.96 9.04 5.58
CA PRO A 451 8.20 8.05 4.84
C PRO A 451 6.82 7.79 5.45
N ILE A 452 5.79 7.69 4.58
CA ILE A 452 4.42 7.39 5.02
C ILE A 452 4.31 5.94 5.47
N ALA A 453 4.87 4.99 4.70
CA ALA A 453 4.97 3.59 5.07
C ALA A 453 6.29 3.34 5.80
N THR A 454 6.24 2.74 6.97
CA THR A 454 7.40 2.40 7.81
C THR A 454 7.28 0.98 8.32
N GLU A 455 8.36 0.46 8.93
CA GLU A 455 8.32 -0.86 9.55
C GLU A 455 7.27 -0.95 10.68
N GLU A 456 7.00 0.16 11.39
CA GLU A 456 6.07 0.17 12.51
C GLU A 456 4.59 0.20 12.10
N ASN A 457 4.28 0.66 10.88
CA ASN A 457 2.88 0.80 10.43
C ASN A 457 2.50 -0.12 9.27
N THR A 458 3.39 -1.03 8.89
CA THR A 458 3.15 -2.05 7.86
C THR A 458 3.30 -3.46 8.40
N GLY A 459 2.73 -4.43 7.69
CA GLY A 459 2.68 -5.81 8.19
C GLY A 459 1.64 -6.02 9.29
N PRO A 460 1.64 -7.20 9.94
CA PRO A 460 0.68 -7.53 10.99
C PRO A 460 0.83 -6.62 12.22
N ASP A 461 -0.29 -6.36 12.91
CA ASP A 461 -0.35 -5.51 14.12
C ASP A 461 0.01 -6.26 15.42
N TYR A 462 0.51 -7.49 15.31
CA TYR A 462 0.98 -8.31 16.42
C TYR A 462 2.49 -8.58 16.28
N ASP A 463 3.16 -8.80 17.41
CA ASP A 463 4.58 -9.15 17.44
C ASP A 463 4.79 -10.57 16.86
N SER A 464 5.32 -10.63 15.65
CA SER A 464 5.57 -11.90 14.93
C SER A 464 6.79 -12.67 15.45
N ASP A 465 7.67 -12.02 16.23
CA ASP A 465 8.89 -12.63 16.79
C ASP A 465 8.69 -13.23 18.20
N SER A 466 7.49 -13.13 18.77
CA SER A 466 7.21 -13.63 20.14
C SER A 466 7.07 -15.16 20.24
N SER A 467 8.01 -15.91 19.68
CA SER A 467 8.10 -17.36 19.95
C SER A 467 8.87 -17.72 21.22
N THR A 468 9.34 -16.76 22.04
CA THR A 468 9.94 -17.05 23.35
C THR A 468 9.89 -15.86 24.30
N SER A 469 9.28 -16.10 25.48
CA SER A 469 9.48 -15.43 26.77
C SER A 469 9.24 -13.91 26.87
N VAL A 470 8.20 -13.59 27.63
CA VAL A 470 7.98 -12.33 28.32
C VAL A 470 9.28 -11.74 28.86
N GLN A 471 9.77 -10.67 28.24
CA GLN A 471 10.55 -9.65 28.92
C GLN A 471 9.83 -8.32 28.73
N GLU A 472 9.15 -7.89 29.80
CA GLU A 472 8.69 -6.52 29.94
C GLU A 472 9.91 -5.59 29.89
N THR A 473 10.13 -4.91 28.78
CA THR A 473 10.98 -3.73 28.75
C THR A 473 10.09 -2.50 28.93
N THR A 474 10.12 -1.98 30.12
CA THR A 474 9.51 -0.70 30.48
C THR A 474 10.22 0.43 29.76
N PHE A 475 9.61 0.98 28.71
CA PHE A 475 9.91 2.32 28.24
C PHE A 475 9.01 3.33 28.95
N SER A 476 9.66 4.18 29.76
CA SER A 476 9.03 5.29 30.45
C SER A 476 8.72 6.44 29.48
N THR A 477 7.54 6.43 28.93
CA THR A 477 6.81 7.64 28.54
C THR A 477 5.36 7.40 28.95
N THR A 478 4.79 8.34 29.71
CA THR A 478 3.48 8.21 30.38
C THR A 478 2.42 7.72 29.38
N PRO A 479 1.91 6.48 29.49
CA PRO A 479 1.02 5.92 28.49
C PRO A 479 -0.42 6.38 28.71
N ILE A 480 -1.14 6.56 27.60
CA ILE A 480 -2.59 6.29 27.66
C ILE A 480 -2.70 4.80 27.97
N ASN A 481 -3.22 4.46 29.14
CA ASN A 481 -3.54 3.09 29.45
C ASN A 481 -4.59 2.59 28.45
N LYS A 482 -4.27 1.53 27.75
CA LYS A 482 -5.01 0.82 26.68
C LYS A 482 -6.48 1.21 26.54
N LEU A 483 -6.83 1.77 25.37
CA LEU A 483 -8.19 1.75 24.86
C LEU A 483 -8.54 0.27 24.56
N LYS A 484 -9.51 -0.27 25.28
CA LYS A 484 -10.08 -1.57 24.97
C LYS A 484 -11.43 -1.34 24.31
N SER A 485 -11.64 -1.85 23.11
CA SER A 485 -12.91 -1.73 22.40
C SER A 485 -13.70 -3.03 22.51
N THR A 486 -15.00 -2.91 22.75
CA THR A 486 -15.96 -4.01 22.64
C THR A 486 -17.07 -3.55 21.71
N ILE A 487 -17.38 -4.34 20.70
CA ILE A 487 -18.39 -4.01 19.68
C ILE A 487 -19.64 -4.85 19.92
N SER A 488 -20.79 -4.19 19.90
CA SER A 488 -22.10 -4.82 19.72
C SER A 488 -22.69 -4.31 18.41
N LEU A 489 -23.74 -4.93 17.91
CA LEU A 489 -24.38 -4.57 16.63
C LEU A 489 -24.75 -3.07 16.51
N ASP A 490 -25.01 -2.41 17.62
CA ASP A 490 -25.53 -1.05 17.66
C ASP A 490 -24.61 -0.04 18.32
N TYR A 491 -23.66 -0.50 19.13
CA TYR A 491 -22.81 0.34 19.97
C TYR A 491 -21.38 -0.14 19.98
N LEU A 492 -20.46 0.80 19.89
CA LEU A 492 -19.06 0.60 20.14
C LEU A 492 -18.71 1.15 21.52
N THR A 493 -18.22 0.29 22.39
CA THR A 493 -17.78 0.68 23.74
C THR A 493 -16.26 0.82 23.77
N LEU A 494 -15.78 1.95 24.27
CA LEU A 494 -14.37 2.27 24.42
C LEU A 494 -14.07 2.50 25.91
N ASP A 495 -13.15 1.73 26.47
CA ASP A 495 -12.64 1.96 27.82
C ASP A 495 -11.41 2.86 27.76
N ALA A 496 -11.54 4.08 28.25
CA ALA A 496 -10.48 5.07 28.28
C ALA A 496 -10.02 5.31 29.74
N ASN A 497 -8.71 5.25 29.96
CA ASN A 497 -8.10 5.55 31.26
C ASN A 497 -7.35 6.88 31.21
N SER A 498 -7.51 7.70 32.25
CA SER A 498 -6.79 8.96 32.40
C SER A 498 -6.33 9.17 33.84
N GLU A 499 -5.10 9.60 34.06
CA GLU A 499 -4.55 9.95 35.40
C GLU A 499 -4.97 11.34 35.90
N GLY A 500 -5.84 12.04 35.14
CA GLY A 500 -6.35 13.35 35.52
C GLY A 500 -7.39 13.86 34.51
N PRO A 501 -8.03 14.99 34.83
CA PRO A 501 -9.04 15.57 33.92
C PRO A 501 -8.46 15.85 32.54
N SER A 502 -9.02 15.24 31.51
CA SER A 502 -8.63 15.46 30.12
C SER A 502 -9.83 15.36 29.20
N LYS A 503 -9.72 15.92 28.00
CA LYS A 503 -10.70 15.80 26.95
C LYS A 503 -10.26 14.70 26.00
N LEU A 504 -11.18 13.84 25.62
CA LEU A 504 -10.98 12.80 24.61
C LEU A 504 -11.89 13.14 23.43
N GLU A 505 -11.28 13.45 22.31
CA GLU A 505 -11.96 13.66 21.05
C GLU A 505 -11.88 12.38 20.24
N LEU A 506 -13.02 11.86 19.81
CA LEU A 506 -13.14 10.62 19.06
C LEU A 506 -13.64 10.93 17.65
N HIS A 507 -12.87 10.50 16.66
CA HIS A 507 -13.24 10.56 15.25
C HIS A 507 -13.48 9.16 14.74
N ILE A 508 -14.67 8.86 14.19
CA ILE A 508 -14.90 7.66 13.38
C ILE A 508 -14.64 8.06 11.93
N ILE A 509 -13.70 7.39 11.32
CA ILE A 509 -13.30 7.61 9.94
C ILE A 509 -13.43 6.31 9.15
N THR A 510 -13.77 6.42 7.86
CA THR A 510 -13.78 5.31 6.92
C THR A 510 -12.35 4.84 6.62
N ILE A 511 -12.22 3.74 5.90
CA ILE A 511 -10.91 3.21 5.48
C ILE A 511 -10.15 4.20 4.57
N ASP A 512 -10.87 5.04 3.86
CA ASP A 512 -10.38 6.13 3.00
C ASP A 512 -10.25 7.47 3.75
N SER A 513 -10.16 7.42 5.08
CA SER A 513 -9.93 8.56 5.98
C SER A 513 -11.02 9.64 6.01
N GLN A 514 -12.21 9.36 5.49
CA GLN A 514 -13.32 10.29 5.56
C GLN A 514 -13.95 10.32 6.96
N LEU A 515 -14.07 11.50 7.54
CA LEU A 515 -14.70 11.68 8.84
C LEU A 515 -16.21 11.41 8.74
N VAL A 516 -16.68 10.38 9.41
CA VAL A 516 -18.11 9.98 9.45
C VAL A 516 -18.79 10.50 10.70
N GLN A 517 -18.10 10.44 11.83
CA GLN A 517 -18.65 10.85 13.12
C GLN A 517 -17.55 11.43 14.02
N GLN A 518 -17.88 12.49 14.76
CA GLN A 518 -16.99 13.12 15.73
C GLN A 518 -17.73 13.31 17.05
N SER A 519 -17.04 13.05 18.16
CA SER A 519 -17.57 13.28 19.50
C SER A 519 -16.47 13.72 20.47
N LEU A 520 -16.84 14.57 21.45
CA LEU A 520 -15.94 15.08 22.48
C LEU A 520 -16.41 14.64 23.85
N HIS A 521 -15.56 13.99 24.62
CA HIS A 521 -15.85 13.45 25.95
C HIS A 521 -14.87 14.00 26.98
N GLN A 522 -15.38 14.22 28.20
CA GLN A 522 -14.53 14.58 29.32
C GLN A 522 -14.26 13.33 30.16
N ILE A 523 -12.99 13.00 30.37
CA ILE A 523 -12.55 11.82 31.12
C ILE A 523 -11.74 12.26 32.34
N ASN A 524 -12.10 11.73 33.52
CA ASN A 524 -11.46 12.10 34.80
C ASN A 524 -10.71 10.91 35.43
N SER A 525 -11.01 9.71 34.97
CA SER A 525 -10.43 8.43 35.45
C SER A 525 -10.74 7.37 34.39
N THR A 526 -10.77 6.10 34.74
CA THR A 526 -11.29 5.04 33.87
C THR A 526 -12.75 5.34 33.54
N THR A 527 -13.04 5.52 32.25
CA THR A 527 -14.37 5.85 31.75
C THR A 527 -14.68 4.93 30.58
N SER A 528 -15.83 4.26 30.63
CA SER A 528 -16.36 3.49 29.50
C SER A 528 -17.28 4.41 28.69
N LEU A 529 -16.94 4.61 27.42
CA LEU A 529 -17.68 5.47 26.47
C LEU A 529 -18.40 4.56 25.49
N SER A 530 -19.69 4.82 25.28
CA SER A 530 -20.49 4.10 24.30
C SER A 530 -20.83 5.04 23.13
N LEU A 531 -20.38 4.66 21.92
CA LEU A 531 -20.70 5.36 20.69
C LEU A 531 -21.82 4.62 19.96
N ASP A 532 -22.86 5.34 19.57
CA ASP A 532 -23.93 4.81 18.73
C ASP A 532 -23.42 4.69 17.28
N ILE A 533 -23.41 3.47 16.76
CA ILE A 533 -22.93 3.17 15.40
C ILE A 533 -24.03 2.61 14.51
N ARG A 534 -25.31 2.68 14.91
CA ARG A 534 -26.44 2.11 14.16
C ARG A 534 -26.58 2.66 12.76
N ASP A 535 -26.31 3.96 12.60
CA ASP A 535 -26.45 4.64 11.32
C ASP A 535 -25.23 4.51 10.40
N LEU A 536 -24.15 3.84 10.86
CA LEU A 536 -23.01 3.56 9.99
C LEU A 536 -23.37 2.43 9.02
N PRO A 537 -23.06 2.56 7.72
CA PRO A 537 -23.12 1.45 6.77
C PRO A 537 -22.25 0.27 7.20
N SER A 538 -22.55 -0.91 6.71
CA SER A 538 -21.65 -2.08 6.88
C SER A 538 -20.29 -1.76 6.26
N GLY A 539 -19.21 -1.99 6.99
CA GLY A 539 -17.86 -1.67 6.51
C GLY A 539 -16.81 -1.57 7.60
N HIS A 540 -15.59 -1.34 7.16
CA HIS A 540 -14.44 -1.11 8.05
C HIS A 540 -14.30 0.36 8.40
N TYR A 541 -14.05 0.63 9.68
CA TYR A 541 -13.88 1.96 10.22
C TYR A 541 -12.69 2.03 11.16
N PHE A 542 -12.14 3.22 11.31
CA PHE A 542 -11.14 3.53 12.32
C PHE A 542 -11.71 4.52 13.32
N ILE A 543 -11.34 4.37 14.59
CA ILE A 543 -11.55 5.39 15.60
C ILE A 543 -10.20 6.01 15.90
N LYS A 544 -10.07 7.27 15.61
CA LYS A 544 -8.96 8.09 16.01
C LYS A 544 -9.32 8.79 17.32
N ALA A 545 -8.64 8.46 18.39
CA ALA A 545 -8.83 9.05 19.70
C ALA A 545 -7.71 10.04 19.99
N LEU A 546 -8.06 11.31 20.16
CA LEU A 546 -7.15 12.42 20.44
C LEU A 546 -7.36 12.85 21.90
N ARG A 547 -6.34 12.73 22.71
CA ARG A 547 -6.40 13.23 24.10
C ARG A 547 -5.82 14.63 24.17
N GLN A 548 -6.58 15.54 24.78
CA GLN A 548 -6.18 16.93 24.97
C GLN A 548 -6.24 17.30 26.46
N GLN A 549 -5.23 18.02 26.93
CA GLN A 549 -5.22 18.64 28.25
C GLN A 549 -4.74 20.09 28.12
N GLU A 550 -5.48 21.04 28.71
CA GLU A 550 -5.17 22.46 28.63
C GLU A 550 -4.95 23.00 27.19
N GLY A 551 -5.67 22.43 26.21
CA GLY A 551 -5.59 22.84 24.80
C GLY A 551 -4.38 22.29 24.04
N ARG A 552 -3.57 21.40 24.63
CA ARG A 552 -2.50 20.69 23.95
C ARG A 552 -2.88 19.24 23.71
N GLU A 553 -2.61 18.73 22.51
CA GLU A 553 -2.70 17.32 22.22
C GLU A 553 -1.59 16.59 22.97
N LEU A 554 -1.96 15.59 23.77
CA LEU A 554 -1.02 14.82 24.60
C LEU A 554 -0.68 13.46 23.95
N SER A 555 -1.64 12.89 23.22
CA SER A 555 -1.47 11.58 22.61
C SER A 555 -2.61 11.27 21.65
N GLN A 556 -2.32 10.44 20.69
CA GLN A 556 -3.26 9.92 19.71
C GLN A 556 -3.22 8.39 19.75
N GLN A 557 -4.38 7.77 19.61
CA GLN A 557 -4.50 6.32 19.41
C GLN A 557 -5.55 6.03 18.36
N THR A 558 -5.30 5.04 17.51
CA THR A 558 -6.24 4.61 16.49
C THR A 558 -6.65 3.17 16.75
N VAL A 559 -7.94 2.90 16.68
CA VAL A 559 -8.52 1.56 16.83
C VAL A 559 -9.40 1.29 15.62
N ARG A 560 -9.22 0.15 14.98
CA ARG A 560 -10.06 -0.29 13.86
C ARG A 560 -11.23 -1.10 14.38
N PHE A 561 -12.39 -0.97 13.72
CA PHE A 561 -13.53 -1.86 13.93
C PHE A 561 -14.27 -2.14 12.63
N PHE A 562 -15.02 -3.22 12.60
CA PHE A 562 -15.91 -3.58 11.51
C PHE A 562 -17.35 -3.47 11.97
N LYS A 563 -18.19 -2.78 11.21
CA LYS A 563 -19.64 -2.76 11.37
C LYS A 563 -20.23 -3.76 10.39
N GLY A 564 -20.81 -4.83 10.91
CA GLY A 564 -21.50 -5.86 10.13
C GLY A 564 -22.87 -5.43 9.63
#